data_2ba883aaf8aa0c44771e0284d89028e8
#
_entry.id   2ba883aaf8aa0c44771e0284d89028e8
#
_cell.length_a   1.000
_cell.length_b   1.000
_cell.length_c   1.000
_cell.angle_alpha   90.00
_cell.angle_beta   90.00
_cell.angle_gamma   90.00
#
_symmetry.space_group_name_H-M   'P 1'
#
loop_
_entity.id
_entity.type
_entity.pdbx_description
1 polymer ?
#
loop_
_entity_poly.entity_id
_entity_poly.type
_entity_poly.pdbx_seq_one_letter_code
_entity_poly.pdbx_strand_id
1 'polypeptide(L)'
;MHTNSMDETLALPSEKAAEIALRTQQIIAYETGVSNVVDPLGGSWYLEKLTDEIEEEAENYFKEIENIGGVIPAIEQGYFQREISRLSLIHI
;
A
#
# COMPACT_ATOMS: atom_id res chain seq x y z
N MET A 1 -15.34 -5.46 11.96
CA MET A 1 -15.24 -5.42 10.49
C MET A 1 -16.10 -6.51 9.88
N HIS A 2 -16.75 -6.23 8.77
CA HIS A 2 -17.59 -7.18 8.05
C HIS A 2 -17.10 -7.30 6.60
N THR A 3 -17.07 -8.54 6.08
CA THR A 3 -16.79 -8.83 4.68
C THR A 3 -17.85 -9.72 4.12
N ASN A 4 -18.52 -9.27 3.06
CA ASN A 4 -19.51 -10.07 2.35
C ASN A 4 -18.83 -11.19 1.56
N SER A 5 -19.49 -12.35 1.47
CA SER A 5 -19.06 -13.39 0.54
C SER A 5 -19.25 -12.94 -0.91
N MET A 6 -18.38 -13.38 -1.79
CA MET A 6 -18.43 -12.94 -3.20
C MET A 6 -19.70 -13.39 -3.95
N ASP A 7 -20.46 -14.35 -3.43
CA ASP A 7 -21.70 -14.87 -4.00
C ASP A 7 -22.95 -14.52 -3.17
N GLU A 8 -22.85 -13.59 -2.23
CA GLU A 8 -23.92 -13.26 -1.28
C GLU A 8 -25.20 -12.75 -1.94
N THR A 9 -25.07 -12.00 -3.02
CA THR A 9 -26.23 -11.47 -3.75
C THR A 9 -26.95 -12.50 -4.61
N LEU A 10 -26.34 -13.65 -4.85
CA LEU A 10 -26.85 -14.70 -5.74
C LEU A 10 -27.51 -15.84 -4.98
N ALA A 11 -26.96 -16.21 -3.83
CA ALA A 11 -27.39 -17.38 -3.06
C ALA A 11 -26.82 -17.34 -1.64
N LEU A 12 -27.10 -18.36 -0.84
CA LEU A 12 -26.35 -18.62 0.39
C LEU A 12 -24.87 -18.86 0.05
N PRO A 13 -23.94 -18.35 0.87
CA PRO A 13 -22.52 -18.46 0.58
C PRO A 13 -22.04 -19.90 0.40
N SER A 14 -21.27 -20.14 -0.63
CA SER A 14 -20.52 -21.39 -0.76
C SER A 14 -19.42 -21.44 0.30
N GLU A 15 -18.93 -22.65 0.61
CA GLU A 15 -17.81 -22.85 1.55
C GLU A 15 -16.58 -22.02 1.14
N LYS A 16 -16.22 -22.07 -0.14
CA LYS A 16 -15.09 -21.29 -0.68
C LYS A 16 -15.28 -19.78 -0.53
N ALA A 17 -16.47 -19.29 -0.85
CA ALA A 17 -16.75 -17.85 -0.74
C ALA A 17 -16.72 -17.38 0.72
N ALA A 18 -17.25 -18.15 1.64
CA ALA A 18 -17.20 -17.86 3.07
C ALA A 18 -15.77 -17.89 3.61
N GLU A 19 -14.96 -18.85 3.18
CA GLU A 19 -13.54 -18.95 3.55
C GLU A 19 -12.75 -17.73 3.08
N ILE A 20 -12.92 -17.29 1.84
CA ILE A 20 -12.27 -16.08 1.32
C ILE A 20 -12.64 -14.85 2.16
N ALA A 21 -13.91 -14.69 2.50
CA ALA A 21 -14.36 -13.57 3.33
C ALA A 21 -13.72 -13.59 4.72
N LEU A 22 -13.67 -14.74 5.37
CA LEU A 22 -13.04 -14.91 6.68
C LEU A 22 -11.51 -14.66 6.60
N ARG A 23 -10.83 -15.26 5.63
CA ARG A 23 -9.38 -15.11 5.47
C ARG A 23 -8.99 -13.68 5.14
N THR A 24 -9.81 -12.93 4.41
CA THR A 24 -9.60 -11.49 4.17
C THR A 24 -9.50 -10.72 5.48
N GLN A 25 -10.41 -10.96 6.41
CA GLN A 25 -10.36 -10.33 7.74
C GLN A 25 -9.10 -10.72 8.52
N GLN A 26 -8.70 -11.98 8.45
CA GLN A 26 -7.50 -12.47 9.13
C GLN A 26 -6.21 -11.86 8.57
N ILE A 27 -6.10 -11.72 7.26
CA ILE A 27 -4.96 -11.07 6.62
C ILE A 27 -4.86 -9.61 7.07
N ILE A 28 -5.97 -8.89 7.07
CA ILE A 28 -6.01 -7.50 7.54
C ILE A 28 -5.56 -7.42 9.02
N ALA A 29 -6.05 -8.31 9.87
CA ALA A 29 -5.72 -8.30 11.29
C ALA A 29 -4.25 -8.62 11.58
N TYR A 30 -3.66 -9.57 10.85
CA TYR A 30 -2.34 -10.13 11.18
C TYR A 30 -1.21 -9.63 10.29
N GLU A 31 -1.48 -9.18 9.07
CA GLU A 31 -0.43 -8.84 8.11
C GLU A 31 -0.32 -7.36 7.78
N THR A 32 -1.38 -6.56 7.96
CA THR A 32 -1.35 -5.13 7.61
C THR A 32 -0.80 -4.22 8.70
N GLY A 33 -0.75 -4.70 9.94
CA GLY A 33 -0.32 -3.90 11.09
C GLY A 33 -1.36 -2.89 11.61
N VAL A 34 -2.58 -2.87 11.08
CA VAL A 34 -3.64 -1.93 11.53
C VAL A 34 -3.98 -2.06 13.02
N SER A 35 -3.80 -3.25 13.59
CA SER A 35 -4.05 -3.50 15.01
C SER A 35 -2.96 -2.97 15.95
N ASN A 36 -1.84 -2.50 15.41
CA ASN A 36 -0.70 -2.00 16.21
C ASN A 36 -0.88 -0.55 16.68
N VAL A 37 -1.86 0.15 16.17
CA VAL A 37 -2.13 1.55 16.50
C VAL A 37 -3.59 1.74 16.88
N VAL A 38 -3.86 2.76 17.72
CA VAL A 38 -5.21 3.15 18.10
C VAL A 38 -5.81 4.00 16.99
N ASP A 39 -7.07 3.73 16.63
CA ASP A 39 -7.83 4.47 15.61
C ASP A 39 -7.08 4.66 14.29
N PRO A 40 -6.68 3.58 13.60
CA PRO A 40 -5.86 3.68 12.39
C PRO A 40 -6.51 4.48 11.26
N LEU A 41 -7.84 4.62 11.23
CA LEU A 41 -8.59 5.39 10.25
C LEU A 41 -9.19 6.69 10.82
N GLY A 42 -9.01 6.94 12.11
CA GLY A 42 -9.67 8.01 12.84
C GLY A 42 -8.75 9.03 13.51
N GLY A 43 -7.61 9.38 12.87
CA GLY A 43 -6.73 10.42 13.40
C GLY A 43 -5.62 9.91 14.32
N SER A 44 -5.15 8.69 14.12
CA SER A 44 -3.93 8.21 14.79
C SER A 44 -2.76 9.13 14.47
N TRP A 45 -2.12 9.70 15.49
CA TRP A 45 -0.98 10.59 15.31
C TRP A 45 0.17 9.92 14.56
N TYR A 46 0.42 8.65 14.85
CA TYR A 46 1.44 7.87 14.16
C TYR A 46 1.13 7.70 12.66
N LEU A 47 -0.11 7.32 12.32
CA LEU A 47 -0.50 7.14 10.92
C LEU A 47 -0.57 8.44 10.15
N GLU A 48 -1.06 9.52 10.77
CA GLU A 48 -1.07 10.84 10.15
C GLU A 48 0.35 11.31 9.83
N LYS A 49 1.26 11.17 10.78
CA LYS A 49 2.67 11.51 10.56
C LYS A 49 3.32 10.65 9.47
N LEU A 50 3.09 9.35 9.49
CA LEU A 50 3.61 8.43 8.47
C LEU A 50 3.07 8.75 7.08
N THR A 51 1.80 9.09 7.00
CA THR A 51 1.15 9.49 5.74
C THR A 51 1.77 10.76 5.19
N ASP A 52 1.99 11.77 6.01
CA ASP A 52 2.62 13.03 5.61
C ASP A 52 4.07 12.80 5.14
N GLU A 53 4.83 11.96 5.83
CA GLU A 53 6.20 11.60 5.45
C GLU A 53 6.25 10.89 4.10
N ILE A 54 5.35 9.94 3.84
CA ILE A 54 5.27 9.23 2.57
C ILE A 54 4.86 10.19 1.44
N GLU A 55 3.91 11.08 1.69
CA GLU A 55 3.51 12.11 0.73
C GLU A 55 4.68 13.02 0.36
N GLU A 56 5.42 13.51 1.36
CA GLU A 56 6.59 14.37 1.13
C GLU A 56 7.66 13.66 0.31
N GLU A 57 7.97 12.41 0.62
CA GLU A 57 8.93 11.61 -0.15
C GLU A 57 8.48 11.38 -1.60
N ALA A 58 7.20 11.10 -1.81
CA ALA A 58 6.64 10.95 -3.16
C ALA A 58 6.74 12.25 -3.96
N GLU A 59 6.43 13.39 -3.35
CA GLU A 59 6.57 14.71 -3.98
C GLU A 59 8.02 15.02 -4.35
N ASN A 60 8.99 14.60 -3.53
CA ASN A 60 10.40 14.76 -3.85
C ASN A 60 10.79 13.94 -5.09
N TYR A 61 10.30 12.71 -5.23
CA TYR A 61 10.51 11.92 -6.44
C TYR A 61 9.86 12.57 -7.68
N PHE A 62 8.68 13.13 -7.55
CA PHE A 62 8.04 13.84 -8.65
C PHE A 62 8.87 15.04 -9.12
N LYS A 63 9.42 15.81 -8.19
CA LYS A 63 10.31 16.93 -8.51
C LYS A 63 11.59 16.46 -9.21
N GLU A 64 12.19 15.37 -8.76
CA GLU A 64 13.38 14.80 -9.41
C GLU A 64 13.09 14.35 -10.84
N ILE A 65 11.97 13.67 -11.06
CA ILE A 65 11.54 13.22 -12.39
C ILE A 65 11.27 14.42 -13.29
N GLU A 66 10.63 15.47 -12.79
CA GLU A 66 10.36 16.70 -13.52
C GLU A 66 11.66 17.41 -13.92
N ASN A 67 12.65 17.46 -13.03
CA ASN A 67 13.96 18.05 -13.30
C ASN A 67 14.75 17.30 -14.38
N ILE A 68 14.55 15.99 -14.51
CA ILE A 68 15.15 15.18 -15.59
C ILE A 68 14.50 15.48 -16.94
N GLY A 69 13.28 16.01 -16.94
CA GLY A 69 12.52 16.35 -18.16
C GLY A 69 11.23 15.54 -18.32
N GLY A 70 10.81 14.81 -17.27
CA GLY A 70 9.59 14.02 -17.24
C GLY A 70 9.85 12.53 -17.22
N VAL A 71 8.78 11.74 -17.29
CA VAL A 71 8.83 10.27 -17.17
C VAL A 71 9.60 9.60 -18.32
N ILE A 72 9.36 10.02 -19.57
CA ILE A 72 10.01 9.41 -20.73
C ILE A 72 11.53 9.60 -20.71
N PRO A 73 12.07 10.82 -20.55
CA PRO A 73 13.51 11.01 -20.35
C PRO A 73 14.08 10.26 -19.16
N ALA A 74 13.33 10.14 -18.05
CA ALA A 74 13.74 9.38 -16.88
C ALA A 74 13.88 7.88 -17.18
N ILE A 75 12.97 7.30 -17.97
CA ILE A 75 13.06 5.91 -18.43
C ILE A 75 14.28 5.72 -19.34
N GLU A 76 14.49 6.60 -20.29
CA GLU A 76 15.62 6.53 -21.24
C GLU A 76 16.97 6.60 -20.54
N GLN A 77 17.08 7.37 -19.47
CA GLN A 77 18.29 7.50 -18.66
C GLN A 77 18.47 6.40 -17.61
N GLY A 78 17.50 5.48 -17.47
CA GLY A 78 17.54 4.40 -16.48
C GLY A 78 17.39 4.87 -15.04
N TYR A 79 16.72 5.98 -14.80
CA TYR A 79 16.51 6.56 -13.47
C TYR A 79 15.79 5.59 -12.51
N PHE A 80 14.68 5.00 -12.96
CA PHE A 80 13.88 4.10 -12.11
C PHE A 80 14.66 2.84 -11.73
N GLN A 81 15.40 2.27 -12.66
CA GLN A 81 16.22 1.09 -12.39
C GLN A 81 17.33 1.38 -11.38
N ARG A 82 17.98 2.55 -11.47
CA ARG A 82 19.00 2.97 -10.50
C ARG A 82 18.43 3.17 -9.10
N GLU A 83 17.27 3.83 -8.98
CA GLU A 83 16.63 4.03 -7.68
C GLU A 83 16.22 2.71 -7.04
N ILE A 84 15.62 1.81 -7.81
CA ILE A 84 15.24 0.47 -7.32
C ILE A 84 16.47 -0.31 -6.86
N SER A 85 17.56 -0.30 -7.64
CA SER A 85 18.81 -0.98 -7.28
C SER A 85 19.42 -0.41 -6.01
N ARG A 86 19.41 0.90 -5.86
CA ARG A 86 19.90 1.59 -4.66
C ARG A 86 19.11 1.17 -3.42
N LEU A 87 17.79 1.17 -3.49
CA LEU A 87 16.92 0.74 -2.39
C LEU A 87 17.12 -0.73 -2.05
N SER A 88 17.25 -1.59 -3.04
CA SER A 88 17.54 -3.01 -2.85
C SER A 88 18.85 -3.25 -2.09
N LEU A 89 19.89 -2.50 -2.40
CA LEU A 89 21.19 -2.60 -1.71
C LEU A 89 21.14 -2.12 -0.25
N ILE A 90 20.26 -1.18 0.07
CA ILE A 90 20.08 -0.67 1.44
C ILE A 90 19.34 -1.69 2.31
N HIS A 91 18.44 -2.48 1.73
CA HIS A 91 17.58 -3.43 2.46
C HIS A 91 18.12 -4.87 2.50
N ILE A 92 19.21 -5.14 1.87
CA ILE A 92 19.95 -6.40 2.02
C ILE A 92 20.93 -6.28 3.19
#